data_4ac002dc1f89a322c2f1813c53b2e91d
#
_entry.id   4ac002dc1f89a322c2f1813c53b2e91d
#
_cell.length_a   1.000
_cell.length_b   1.000
_cell.length_c   1.000
_cell.angle_alpha   90.00
_cell.angle_beta   90.00
_cell.angle_gamma   90.00
#
_symmetry.space_group_name_H-M   'P 1'
#
loop_
_entity.id
_entity.type
_entity.pdbx_description
1 polymer ?
#
loop_
_entity_poly.entity_id
_entity_poly.type
_entity_poly.pdbx_seq_one_letter_code
_entity_poly.pdbx_strand_id
1 'polypeptide(L)'
;MHRRVRVPARVNIIGEHTDYAGGLALPFAVDCYLELTAKRTDSDYVGDETVIDLWRCAGGWPAELEIKSDIPIGKGMSSSAALCLAIVLAVNDSIDQLKVCQEAQRIEHEILKTPCGLLDQMAMRYGKLNHASLIDFSQLSVKSIPIPEDWKFKLVDSGINRKLSETQYDQTSQEEYVQQENERVKQALTASPLELGK
;
A
#
# COMPACT_ATOMS: atom_id res chain seq x y z
N MET A 1 -0.95 -28.08 1.67
CA MET A 1 -0.57 -26.89 0.88
C MET A 1 0.04 -25.87 1.84
N HIS A 2 1.13 -25.22 1.44
CA HIS A 2 1.82 -24.21 2.25
C HIS A 2 2.11 -22.99 1.36
N ARG A 3 1.74 -21.80 1.82
CA ARG A 3 2.00 -20.55 1.12
C ARG A 3 2.79 -19.61 2.03
N ARG A 4 3.78 -18.94 1.47
CA ARG A 4 4.54 -17.89 2.14
C ARG A 4 4.62 -16.68 1.20
N VAL A 5 4.17 -15.54 1.68
CA VAL A 5 4.14 -14.29 0.92
C VAL A 5 4.80 -13.20 1.73
N ARG A 6 5.65 -12.41 1.09
CA ARG A 6 6.32 -11.26 1.68
C ARG A 6 5.98 -10.01 0.89
N VAL A 7 5.48 -8.98 1.57
CA VAL A 7 5.05 -7.71 0.98
C VAL A 7 5.82 -6.57 1.64
N PRO A 8 6.44 -5.66 0.86
CA PRO A 8 7.15 -4.51 1.41
C PRO A 8 6.16 -3.47 1.93
N ALA A 9 6.61 -2.62 2.86
CA ALA A 9 5.96 -1.35 3.15
C ALA A 9 6.19 -0.35 2.02
N ARG A 10 5.49 0.79 2.09
CA ARG A 10 5.67 1.90 1.16
C ARG A 10 5.87 3.22 1.89
N VAL A 11 6.51 4.15 1.22
CA VAL A 11 6.56 5.57 1.56
C VAL A 11 6.07 6.36 0.36
N ASN A 12 5.29 7.40 0.58
CA ASN A 12 4.92 8.32 -0.48
C ASN A 12 5.85 9.54 -0.44
N ILE A 13 6.41 9.93 -1.58
CA ILE A 13 7.23 11.15 -1.70
C ILE A 13 6.30 12.34 -1.79
N ILE A 14 5.28 12.25 -2.67
CA ILE A 14 4.35 13.33 -2.99
C ILE A 14 3.12 12.76 -3.71
N GLY A 15 2.01 13.48 -3.73
CA GLY A 15 0.74 13.02 -4.32
C GLY A 15 -0.19 12.43 -3.26
N GLU A 16 -0.29 13.07 -2.08
CA GLU A 16 -1.21 12.67 -1.03
C GLU A 16 -2.65 12.99 -1.42
N HIS A 17 -3.57 12.08 -1.04
CA HIS A 17 -5.01 12.25 -1.25
C HIS A 17 -5.44 12.46 -2.70
N THR A 18 -4.71 11.88 -3.65
CA THR A 18 -5.00 11.95 -5.09
C THR A 18 -5.60 10.66 -5.65
N ASP A 19 -5.43 9.55 -4.95
CA ASP A 19 -5.72 8.19 -5.41
C ASP A 19 -7.21 7.86 -5.55
N TYR A 20 -8.09 8.53 -4.79
CA TYR A 20 -9.56 8.41 -4.93
C TYR A 20 -10.16 9.49 -5.85
N ALA A 21 -9.34 10.43 -6.34
CA ALA A 21 -9.77 11.54 -7.19
C ALA A 21 -9.09 11.55 -8.58
N GLY A 22 -8.46 10.43 -8.97
CA GLY A 22 -7.85 10.25 -10.30
C GLY A 22 -6.59 11.08 -10.55
N GLY A 23 -5.87 11.47 -9.48
CA GLY A 23 -4.63 12.24 -9.59
C GLY A 23 -3.36 11.39 -9.75
N LEU A 24 -2.21 12.01 -9.49
CA LEU A 24 -0.88 11.40 -9.58
C LEU A 24 -0.28 11.22 -8.18
N ALA A 25 0.52 10.15 -8.00
CA ALA A 25 1.36 9.98 -6.82
C ALA A 25 2.74 9.41 -7.20
N LEU A 26 3.72 9.61 -6.31
CA LEU A 26 5.10 9.14 -6.50
C LEU A 26 5.62 8.38 -5.26
N PRO A 27 5.05 7.23 -4.92
CA PRO A 27 5.54 6.39 -3.85
C PRO A 27 6.71 5.50 -4.26
N PHE A 28 7.37 4.90 -3.26
CA PHE A 28 8.31 3.79 -3.46
C PHE A 28 8.18 2.74 -2.35
N ALA A 29 8.52 1.49 -2.68
CA ALA A 29 8.59 0.42 -1.71
C ALA A 29 9.87 0.53 -0.87
N VAL A 30 9.78 0.19 0.42
CA VAL A 30 10.90 0.26 1.35
C VAL A 30 11.26 -1.11 1.92
N ASP A 31 12.47 -1.25 2.45
CA ASP A 31 13.00 -2.49 3.00
C ASP A 31 12.49 -2.78 4.44
N CYS A 32 11.18 -2.69 4.61
CA CYS A 32 10.42 -3.17 5.77
C CYS A 32 9.30 -4.05 5.26
N TYR A 33 9.06 -5.20 5.85
CA TYR A 33 8.20 -6.21 5.25
C TYR A 33 7.17 -6.76 6.22
N LEU A 34 6.05 -7.18 5.64
CA LEU A 34 5.11 -8.11 6.26
C LEU A 34 5.24 -9.46 5.57
N GLU A 35 5.36 -10.51 6.35
CA GLU A 35 5.37 -11.88 5.88
C GLU A 35 4.16 -12.62 6.42
N LEU A 36 3.38 -13.22 5.53
CA LEU A 36 2.28 -14.12 5.83
C LEU A 36 2.70 -15.55 5.50
N THR A 37 2.53 -16.45 6.46
CA THR A 37 2.61 -17.88 6.25
C THR A 37 1.24 -18.50 6.46
N ALA A 38 0.74 -19.24 5.46
CA ALA A 38 -0.51 -19.97 5.51
C ALA A 38 -0.27 -21.47 5.30
N LYS A 39 -0.62 -22.28 6.29
CA LYS A 39 -0.51 -23.74 6.26
C LYS A 39 -1.90 -24.34 6.31
N ARG A 40 -2.25 -25.10 5.26
CA ARG A 40 -3.58 -25.71 5.14
C ARG A 40 -3.85 -26.66 6.30
N THR A 41 -5.04 -26.56 6.84
CA THR A 41 -5.63 -27.48 7.82
C THR A 41 -6.80 -28.24 7.19
N ASP A 42 -7.36 -29.21 7.90
CA ASP A 42 -8.49 -30.00 7.38
C ASP A 42 -9.82 -29.22 7.47
N SER A 43 -10.06 -28.50 8.59
CA SER A 43 -11.35 -27.81 8.84
C SER A 43 -11.22 -26.47 9.52
N ASP A 44 -10.13 -26.22 10.25
CA ASP A 44 -10.07 -25.11 11.20
C ASP A 44 -9.27 -23.92 10.64
N TYR A 45 -9.67 -22.73 11.08
CA TYR A 45 -8.90 -21.52 10.89
C TYR A 45 -8.20 -21.18 12.20
N VAL A 46 -6.89 -21.04 12.19
CA VAL A 46 -6.05 -20.77 13.35
C VAL A 46 -5.21 -19.52 13.11
N GLY A 47 -5.26 -18.56 14.02
CA GLY A 47 -4.52 -17.30 13.92
C GLY A 47 -5.26 -16.15 14.61
N ASP A 48 -4.84 -14.92 14.31
CA ASP A 48 -5.56 -13.71 14.75
C ASP A 48 -6.93 -13.61 14.07
N GLU A 49 -7.97 -13.20 14.81
CA GLU A 49 -9.35 -13.13 14.31
C GLU A 49 -9.47 -12.21 13.09
N THR A 50 -8.84 -11.03 13.14
CA THR A 50 -8.88 -10.07 12.02
C THR A 50 -8.22 -10.65 10.76
N VAL A 51 -7.10 -11.35 10.94
CA VAL A 51 -6.40 -12.02 9.83
C VAL A 51 -7.25 -13.14 9.25
N ILE A 52 -7.94 -13.92 10.09
CA ILE A 52 -8.87 -14.97 9.67
C ILE A 52 -10.03 -14.38 8.87
N ASP A 53 -10.62 -13.28 9.32
CA ASP A 53 -11.74 -12.63 8.64
C ASP A 53 -11.33 -12.08 7.28
N LEU A 54 -10.18 -11.43 7.18
CA LEU A 54 -9.60 -10.98 5.91
C LEU A 54 -9.33 -12.18 4.97
N TRP A 55 -8.76 -13.27 5.51
CA TRP A 55 -8.47 -14.49 4.77
C TRP A 55 -9.72 -15.14 4.20
N ARG A 56 -10.79 -15.25 4.99
CA ARG A 56 -12.09 -15.76 4.57
C ARG A 56 -12.74 -14.85 3.53
N CYS A 57 -12.68 -13.53 3.74
CA CYS A 57 -13.21 -12.53 2.81
C CYS A 57 -12.53 -12.62 1.42
N ALA A 58 -11.25 -12.95 1.39
CA ALA A 58 -10.50 -13.21 0.15
C ALA A 58 -10.79 -14.59 -0.47
N GLY A 59 -11.63 -15.42 0.14
CA GLY A 59 -11.93 -16.79 -0.34
C GLY A 59 -10.89 -17.83 0.10
N GLY A 60 -10.15 -17.56 1.17
CA GLY A 60 -9.13 -18.46 1.69
C GLY A 60 -9.67 -19.75 2.29
N TRP A 61 -8.94 -20.83 2.12
CA TRP A 61 -9.24 -22.17 2.66
C TRP A 61 -8.91 -22.26 4.16
N PRO A 62 -9.40 -23.32 4.89
CA PRO A 62 -9.00 -23.58 6.28
C PRO A 62 -7.49 -23.67 6.44
N ALA A 63 -6.92 -22.84 7.29
CA ALA A 63 -5.47 -22.69 7.43
C ALA A 63 -5.05 -22.20 8.83
N GLU A 64 -3.84 -22.56 9.22
CA GLU A 64 -3.07 -21.90 10.26
C GLU A 64 -2.34 -20.71 9.62
N LEU A 65 -2.63 -19.49 10.14
CA LEU A 65 -2.13 -18.22 9.62
C LEU A 65 -1.16 -17.60 10.62
N GLU A 66 0.06 -17.33 10.17
CA GLU A 66 1.09 -16.67 10.96
C GLU A 66 1.55 -15.39 10.24
N ILE A 67 1.60 -14.27 10.98
CA ILE A 67 2.09 -12.98 10.49
C ILE A 67 3.38 -12.62 11.23
N LYS A 68 4.40 -12.24 10.46
CA LYS A 68 5.61 -11.59 10.96
C LYS A 68 5.76 -10.26 10.23
N SER A 69 6.02 -9.17 10.97
CA SER A 69 6.15 -7.85 10.36
C SER A 69 7.17 -7.01 11.10
N ASP A 70 8.03 -6.34 10.35
CA ASP A 70 8.90 -5.26 10.82
C ASP A 70 8.39 -3.87 10.40
N ILE A 71 7.20 -3.81 9.77
CA ILE A 71 6.53 -2.55 9.42
C ILE A 71 6.00 -1.89 10.70
N PRO A 72 6.42 -0.66 11.02
CA PRO A 72 5.93 0.05 12.21
C PRO A 72 4.41 0.31 12.10
N ILE A 73 3.66 -0.19 13.09
CA ILE A 73 2.20 -0.05 13.14
C ILE A 73 1.84 1.40 13.49
N GLY A 74 0.85 1.98 12.80
CA GLY A 74 0.33 3.32 13.07
C GLY A 74 1.27 4.47 12.68
N LYS A 75 2.34 4.19 11.94
CA LYS A 75 3.35 5.19 11.51
C LYS A 75 3.20 5.61 10.04
N GLY A 76 2.05 5.37 9.43
CA GLY A 76 1.78 5.79 8.05
C GLY A 76 2.49 4.97 6.96
N MET A 77 3.03 3.79 7.30
CA MET A 77 3.72 2.91 6.36
C MET A 77 2.83 1.80 5.80
N SER A 78 1.51 1.91 6.01
CA SER A 78 0.45 1.05 5.42
C SER A 78 0.56 -0.44 5.71
N SER A 79 0.74 -0.77 7.00
CA SER A 79 0.77 -2.18 7.44
C SER A 79 -0.51 -2.94 7.13
N SER A 80 -1.68 -2.28 7.15
CA SER A 80 -2.98 -2.89 6.78
C SER A 80 -3.04 -3.28 5.31
N ALA A 81 -2.64 -2.39 4.41
CA ALA A 81 -2.59 -2.67 2.98
C ALA A 81 -1.58 -3.79 2.66
N ALA A 82 -0.43 -3.82 3.35
CA ALA A 82 0.54 -4.91 3.23
C ALA A 82 -0.05 -6.26 3.64
N LEU A 83 -0.84 -6.30 4.72
CA LEU A 83 -1.55 -7.50 5.17
C LEU A 83 -2.59 -7.96 4.15
N CYS A 84 -3.44 -7.05 3.67
CA CYS A 84 -4.46 -7.36 2.67
C CYS A 84 -3.84 -7.88 1.36
N LEU A 85 -2.75 -7.24 0.89
CA LEU A 85 -1.99 -7.71 -0.28
C LEU A 85 -1.39 -9.10 -0.06
N ALA A 86 -0.79 -9.35 1.10
CA ALA A 86 -0.19 -10.64 1.41
C ALA A 86 -1.24 -11.76 1.40
N ILE A 87 -2.43 -11.49 1.95
CA ILE A 87 -3.57 -12.40 1.98
C ILE A 87 -4.05 -12.72 0.55
N VAL A 88 -4.32 -11.68 -0.26
CA VAL A 88 -4.81 -11.88 -1.64
C VAL A 88 -3.79 -12.64 -2.48
N LEU A 89 -2.49 -12.33 -2.36
CA LEU A 89 -1.43 -13.04 -3.06
C LEU A 89 -1.28 -14.50 -2.60
N ALA A 90 -1.59 -14.80 -1.34
CA ALA A 90 -1.53 -16.17 -0.82
C ALA A 90 -2.74 -17.01 -1.24
N VAL A 91 -3.93 -16.40 -1.34
CA VAL A 91 -5.18 -17.07 -1.69
C VAL A 91 -5.30 -17.27 -3.21
N ASN A 92 -4.95 -16.25 -4.00
CA ASN A 92 -5.16 -16.22 -5.45
C ASN A 92 -3.85 -16.46 -6.21
N ASP A 93 -3.92 -17.29 -7.24
CA ASP A 93 -2.83 -17.50 -8.21
C ASP A 93 -2.87 -16.47 -9.36
N SER A 94 -3.59 -15.35 -9.21
CA SER A 94 -3.70 -14.31 -10.22
C SER A 94 -2.36 -13.62 -10.45
N ILE A 95 -1.99 -13.49 -11.73
CA ILE A 95 -0.81 -12.72 -12.17
C ILE A 95 -1.14 -11.26 -12.49
N ASP A 96 -2.43 -10.90 -12.58
CA ASP A 96 -2.88 -9.54 -12.85
C ASP A 96 -2.65 -8.66 -11.62
N GLN A 97 -1.67 -7.78 -11.73
CA GLN A 97 -1.23 -6.94 -10.61
C GLN A 97 -2.32 -5.97 -10.14
N LEU A 98 -3.06 -5.37 -11.08
CA LEU A 98 -4.11 -4.42 -10.75
C LEU A 98 -5.29 -5.09 -10.05
N LYS A 99 -5.70 -6.27 -10.53
CA LYS A 99 -6.76 -7.05 -9.87
C LYS A 99 -6.40 -7.45 -8.45
N VAL A 100 -5.13 -7.82 -8.22
CA VAL A 100 -4.63 -8.10 -6.87
C VAL A 100 -4.73 -6.87 -5.97
N CYS A 101 -4.36 -5.67 -6.46
CA CYS A 101 -4.49 -4.42 -5.71
C CYS A 101 -5.95 -4.09 -5.40
N GLN A 102 -6.84 -4.22 -6.37
CA GLN A 102 -8.27 -3.95 -6.20
C GLN A 102 -8.94 -4.92 -5.23
N GLU A 103 -8.57 -6.18 -5.27
CA GLU A 103 -9.07 -7.18 -4.33
C GLU A 103 -8.53 -6.95 -2.91
N ALA A 104 -7.27 -6.56 -2.76
CA ALA A 104 -6.70 -6.18 -1.47
C ALA A 104 -7.41 -4.96 -0.87
N GLN A 105 -7.69 -3.93 -1.68
CA GLN A 105 -8.50 -2.78 -1.28
C GLN A 105 -9.91 -3.21 -0.85
N ARG A 106 -10.57 -4.09 -1.63
CA ARG A 106 -11.92 -4.57 -1.32
C ARG A 106 -11.99 -5.22 0.06
N ILE A 107 -11.09 -6.16 0.36
CA ILE A 107 -11.11 -6.83 1.67
C ILE A 107 -10.73 -5.88 2.81
N GLU A 108 -9.87 -4.88 2.56
CA GLU A 108 -9.53 -3.84 3.52
C GLU A 108 -10.75 -2.98 3.87
N HIS A 109 -11.51 -2.53 2.87
CA HIS A 109 -12.76 -1.78 3.06
C HIS A 109 -13.81 -2.62 3.78
N GLU A 110 -13.96 -3.89 3.40
CA GLU A 110 -15.02 -4.75 3.90
C GLU A 110 -14.79 -5.18 5.34
N ILE A 111 -13.57 -5.52 5.71
CA ILE A 111 -13.25 -6.05 7.05
C ILE A 111 -12.72 -4.96 7.99
N LEU A 112 -11.73 -4.17 7.54
CA LEU A 112 -11.10 -3.16 8.39
C LEU A 112 -11.86 -1.83 8.42
N LYS A 113 -12.88 -1.68 7.56
CA LYS A 113 -13.70 -0.46 7.45
C LYS A 113 -12.85 0.81 7.17
N THR A 114 -11.73 0.65 6.48
CA THR A 114 -10.80 1.73 6.15
C THR A 114 -11.10 2.24 4.75
N PRO A 115 -11.63 3.45 4.56
CA PRO A 115 -11.92 4.02 3.23
C PRO A 115 -10.61 4.52 2.59
N CYS A 116 -9.78 3.62 2.09
CA CYS A 116 -8.53 3.96 1.41
C CYS A 116 -8.69 3.96 -0.11
N GLY A 117 -7.83 4.72 -0.81
CA GLY A 117 -7.63 4.59 -2.26
C GLY A 117 -6.75 3.40 -2.62
N LEU A 118 -6.19 3.39 -3.82
CA LEU A 118 -5.34 2.29 -4.33
C LEU A 118 -3.83 2.57 -4.20
N LEU A 119 -3.44 3.73 -3.67
CA LEU A 119 -2.04 4.15 -3.60
C LEU A 119 -1.16 3.10 -2.92
N ASP A 120 -1.56 2.65 -1.76
CA ASP A 120 -0.79 1.75 -0.92
C ASP A 120 -0.54 0.41 -1.58
N GLN A 121 -1.61 -0.21 -2.06
CA GLN A 121 -1.58 -1.51 -2.71
C GLN A 121 -0.77 -1.46 -4.01
N MET A 122 -0.96 -0.40 -4.83
CA MET A 122 -0.22 -0.23 -6.07
C MET A 122 1.26 0.06 -5.83
N ALA A 123 1.60 0.92 -4.88
CA ALA A 123 2.99 1.23 -4.52
C ALA A 123 3.78 -0.02 -4.10
N MET A 124 3.16 -0.89 -3.29
CA MET A 124 3.76 -2.14 -2.83
C MET A 124 3.87 -3.19 -3.93
N ARG A 125 2.79 -3.35 -4.71
CA ARG A 125 2.70 -4.42 -5.72
C ARG A 125 3.54 -4.15 -6.96
N TYR A 126 3.69 -2.89 -7.36
CA TYR A 126 4.50 -2.48 -8.49
C TYR A 126 5.90 -2.00 -8.09
N GLY A 127 6.21 -2.02 -6.80
CA GLY A 127 7.51 -1.61 -6.27
C GLY A 127 8.68 -2.33 -6.95
N LYS A 128 9.69 -1.58 -7.34
CA LYS A 128 10.92 -2.07 -7.98
C LYS A 128 12.13 -1.48 -7.25
N LEU A 129 13.15 -2.29 -7.05
CA LEU A 129 14.38 -1.87 -6.38
C LEU A 129 14.96 -0.61 -7.06
N ASN A 130 15.33 0.38 -6.25
CA ASN A 130 15.89 1.67 -6.67
C ASN A 130 14.99 2.48 -7.62
N HIS A 131 13.67 2.27 -7.55
CA HIS A 131 12.72 3.04 -8.36
C HIS A 131 11.57 3.53 -7.49
N ALA A 132 11.08 4.72 -7.79
CA ALA A 132 9.77 5.17 -7.42
C ALA A 132 8.73 4.72 -8.46
N SER A 133 7.47 4.68 -8.06
CA SER A 133 6.34 4.33 -8.91
C SER A 133 5.53 5.59 -9.19
N LEU A 134 5.63 6.16 -10.38
CA LEU A 134 4.68 7.19 -10.81
C LEU A 134 3.36 6.50 -11.12
N ILE A 135 2.37 6.73 -10.29
CA ILE A 135 1.03 6.15 -10.41
C ILE A 135 0.08 7.21 -10.94
N ASP A 136 -0.64 6.87 -12.01
CA ASP A 136 -1.75 7.66 -12.55
C ASP A 136 -3.06 6.94 -12.20
N PHE A 137 -3.82 7.50 -11.27
CA PHE A 137 -5.07 6.88 -10.80
C PHE A 137 -6.23 7.10 -11.75
N SER A 138 -6.15 8.05 -12.69
CA SER A 138 -7.17 8.23 -13.73
C SER A 138 -7.15 7.06 -14.73
N GLN A 139 -5.98 6.49 -14.98
CA GLN A 139 -5.78 5.38 -15.91
C GLN A 139 -5.39 4.06 -15.23
N LEU A 140 -5.25 4.07 -13.90
CA LEU A 140 -4.75 2.95 -13.10
C LEU A 140 -3.46 2.36 -13.67
N SER A 141 -2.55 3.24 -14.08
CA SER A 141 -1.27 2.88 -14.70
C SER A 141 -0.08 3.25 -13.82
N VAL A 142 1.01 2.49 -13.95
CA VAL A 142 2.23 2.69 -13.17
C VAL A 142 3.44 2.77 -14.10
N LYS A 143 4.22 3.83 -13.94
CA LYS A 143 5.52 4.01 -14.61
C LYS A 143 6.63 3.95 -13.58
N SER A 144 7.61 3.08 -13.78
CA SER A 144 8.78 2.95 -12.91
C SER A 144 9.77 4.08 -13.20
N ILE A 145 10.14 4.88 -12.20
CA ILE A 145 11.03 6.03 -12.27
C ILE A 145 12.31 5.71 -11.50
N PRO A 146 13.49 5.68 -12.11
CA PRO A 146 14.73 5.45 -11.39
C PRO A 146 14.97 6.52 -10.32
N ILE A 147 15.35 6.09 -9.12
CA ILE A 147 15.83 7.00 -8.06
C ILE A 147 17.34 7.15 -8.27
N PRO A 148 17.87 8.38 -8.35
CA PRO A 148 19.31 8.60 -8.47
C PRO A 148 20.10 7.97 -7.31
N GLU A 149 21.25 7.37 -7.59
CA GLU A 149 22.03 6.61 -6.61
C GLU A 149 22.55 7.45 -5.43
N ASP A 150 22.74 8.74 -5.64
CA ASP A 150 23.17 9.70 -4.63
C ASP A 150 22.04 10.20 -3.73
N TRP A 151 20.78 9.90 -4.05
CA TRP A 151 19.65 10.27 -3.22
C TRP A 151 19.55 9.38 -1.99
N LYS A 152 19.35 10.01 -0.82
CA LYS A 152 19.12 9.34 0.45
C LYS A 152 17.83 9.86 1.08
N PHE A 153 16.90 8.96 1.33
CA PHE A 153 15.67 9.26 2.06
C PHE A 153 15.85 8.87 3.53
N LYS A 154 15.31 9.70 4.40
CA LYS A 154 15.26 9.44 5.83
C LYS A 154 13.83 9.60 6.33
N LEU A 155 13.30 8.55 6.94
CA LEU A 155 12.02 8.60 7.63
C LEU A 155 12.23 9.06 9.06
N VAL A 156 11.45 10.07 9.47
CA VAL A 156 11.45 10.59 10.83
C VAL A 156 10.07 10.35 11.42
N ASP A 157 10.03 9.59 12.52
CA ASP A 157 8.79 9.39 13.28
C ASP A 157 8.42 10.69 14.00
N SER A 158 7.26 11.25 13.69
CA SER A 158 6.73 12.44 14.34
C SER A 158 6.26 12.20 15.78
N GLY A 159 6.20 10.95 16.22
CA GLY A 159 5.62 10.56 17.51
C GLY A 159 4.09 10.63 17.56
N ILE A 160 3.42 11.02 16.47
CA ILE A 160 1.96 11.10 16.40
C ILE A 160 1.40 9.75 15.99
N ASN A 161 0.58 9.15 16.85
CA ASN A 161 -0.17 7.95 16.49
C ASN A 161 -1.49 8.36 15.82
N ARG A 162 -1.67 7.95 14.56
CA ARG A 162 -2.91 8.16 13.81
C ARG A 162 -3.75 6.89 13.80
N LYS A 163 -5.06 7.05 14.06
CA LYS A 163 -6.06 6.06 13.69
C LYS A 163 -6.72 6.53 12.40
N LEU A 164 -6.58 5.76 11.33
CA LEU A 164 -7.14 6.08 10.01
C LEU A 164 -8.67 6.27 10.03
N SER A 165 -9.36 5.56 10.93
CA SER A 165 -10.81 5.68 11.13
C SER A 165 -11.26 7.05 11.67
N GLU A 166 -10.35 7.85 12.21
CA GLU A 166 -10.64 9.19 12.78
C GLU A 166 -10.27 10.34 11.83
N THR A 167 -9.75 10.04 10.63
CA THR A 167 -9.37 11.06 9.66
C THR A 167 -10.60 11.41 8.81
N GLN A 168 -11.19 12.59 9.04
CA GLN A 168 -12.18 13.15 8.12
C GLN A 168 -11.43 13.64 6.87
N TYR A 169 -11.74 13.06 5.72
CA TYR A 169 -11.32 13.56 4.43
C TYR A 169 -12.23 14.73 4.06
N ASP A 170 -11.73 15.95 4.09
CA ASP A 170 -12.48 17.13 3.65
C ASP A 170 -12.61 17.09 2.12
N GLN A 171 -13.87 16.94 1.65
CA GLN A 171 -14.17 16.77 0.22
C GLN A 171 -14.39 18.11 -0.53
N THR A 172 -14.25 19.24 0.15
CA THR A 172 -14.77 20.53 -0.35
C THR A 172 -13.91 21.25 -1.40
N SER A 173 -12.72 20.74 -1.77
CA SER A 173 -11.86 21.40 -2.79
C SER A 173 -11.05 20.39 -3.63
N GLN A 174 -11.62 19.24 -3.94
CA GLN A 174 -10.86 18.12 -4.50
C GLN A 174 -10.23 18.40 -5.87
N GLU A 175 -10.93 19.01 -6.81
CA GLU A 175 -10.40 19.18 -8.17
C GLU A 175 -9.21 20.15 -8.22
N GLU A 176 -9.32 21.30 -7.57
CA GLU A 176 -8.22 22.29 -7.53
C GLU A 176 -7.01 21.75 -6.78
N TYR A 177 -7.23 21.09 -5.64
CA TYR A 177 -6.17 20.42 -4.88
C TYR A 177 -5.46 19.36 -5.72
N VAL A 178 -6.22 18.47 -6.38
CA VAL A 178 -5.65 17.40 -7.21
C VAL A 178 -4.85 17.97 -8.38
N GLN A 179 -5.34 19.05 -9.01
CA GLN A 179 -4.58 19.72 -10.08
C GLN A 179 -3.25 20.29 -9.57
N GLN A 180 -3.26 21.00 -8.46
CA GLN A 180 -2.05 21.53 -7.83
C GLN A 180 -1.07 20.43 -7.43
N GLU A 181 -1.57 19.36 -6.83
CA GLU A 181 -0.75 18.23 -6.41
C GLU A 181 -0.18 17.46 -7.60
N ASN A 182 -0.93 17.30 -8.68
CA ASN A 182 -0.44 16.73 -9.93
C ASN A 182 0.73 17.55 -10.52
N GLU A 183 0.66 18.89 -10.46
CA GLU A 183 1.77 19.72 -10.90
C GLU A 183 3.00 19.57 -10.00
N ARG A 184 2.82 19.44 -8.69
CA ARG A 184 3.92 19.15 -7.76
C ARG A 184 4.56 17.79 -8.04
N VAL A 185 3.75 16.75 -8.29
CA VAL A 185 4.26 15.43 -8.69
C VAL A 185 5.08 15.51 -9.97
N LYS A 186 4.62 16.24 -10.99
CA LYS A 186 5.37 16.43 -12.24
C LYS A 186 6.68 17.18 -12.01
N GLN A 187 6.69 18.23 -11.19
CA GLN A 187 7.90 18.96 -10.83
C GLN A 187 8.89 18.06 -10.08
N ALA A 188 8.41 17.21 -9.17
CA ALA A 188 9.25 16.27 -8.42
C ALA A 188 10.02 15.29 -9.32
N LEU A 189 9.51 14.95 -10.51
CA LEU A 189 10.18 14.05 -11.45
C LEU A 189 11.50 14.61 -12.01
N THR A 190 11.69 15.93 -11.96
CA THR A 190 12.88 16.62 -12.48
C THR A 190 13.64 17.41 -11.42
N ALA A 191 13.13 17.40 -10.19
CA ALA A 191 13.71 18.15 -9.06
C ALA A 191 15.03 17.52 -8.57
N SER A 192 15.93 18.37 -8.11
CA SER A 192 17.07 17.94 -7.30
C SER A 192 16.62 17.65 -5.85
N PRO A 193 17.42 16.94 -5.01
CA PRO A 193 17.08 16.69 -3.62
C PRO A 193 16.77 17.95 -2.81
N LEU A 194 17.47 19.06 -3.11
CA LEU A 194 17.26 20.35 -2.45
C LEU A 194 15.94 21.03 -2.86
N GLU A 195 15.49 20.81 -4.09
CA GLU A 195 14.23 21.36 -4.59
C GLU A 195 13.05 20.53 -4.11
N LEU A 196 13.20 19.21 -4.02
CA LEU A 196 12.17 18.32 -3.51
C LEU A 196 11.87 18.54 -2.02
N GLY A 197 12.85 19.02 -1.25
CA GLY A 197 12.72 19.28 0.20
C GLY A 197 12.20 20.69 0.56
N LYS A 198 11.86 21.52 -0.41
CA LYS A 198 11.27 22.86 -0.20
C LYS A 198 9.76 22.83 -0.33
#